data_c275b15f3eeb6318d5c667c30830f600
#
_entry.id   c275b15f3eeb6318d5c667c30830f600
#
_cell.length_a   1.000
_cell.length_b   1.000
_cell.length_c   1.000
_cell.angle_alpha   90.00
_cell.angle_beta   90.00
_cell.angle_gamma   90.00
#
_symmetry.space_group_name_H-M   'P 1'
#
loop_
_entity.id
_entity.type
_entity.pdbx_description
1 polymer ?
#
loop_
_entity_poly.entity_id
_entity_poly.type
_entity_poly.pdbx_seq_one_letter_code
_entity_poly.pdbx_strand_id
1 'polypeptide(L)'
;NVIAPINKERLESELGIRFRAFGTGWRYDWQSDGMLARVVRPDGKEVSFAYDALGRRIRKSFAGTTTHFVWDGNVPLHEWAETAESEESEMVTWLFEQDTFVPAAKLVANGECFSIISDYLGTPLQAYDKQGNKVWEQELDIYGRQRKRPSAFIPFKYQGQYEDAETGLYYNRFRYYDPNAGGYISQDPIGLAGGNPTLYGYVEDPNVLVDILGLTG
;
A
#
# COMPACT_ATOMS: atom_id res chain seq x y z
N ASN A 1 0.62 -35.72 16.42
CA ASN A 1 -0.73 -36.05 15.97
C ASN A 1 -0.95 -35.31 14.66
N VAL A 2 -0.86 -36.04 13.54
CA VAL A 2 -1.19 -35.52 12.21
C VAL A 2 -2.71 -35.52 12.11
N ILE A 3 -3.32 -34.35 12.07
CA ILE A 3 -4.75 -34.21 11.79
C ILE A 3 -4.93 -34.61 10.32
N ALA A 4 -5.68 -35.69 10.05
CA ALA A 4 -5.99 -36.14 8.71
C ALA A 4 -6.71 -35.02 7.94
N PRO A 5 -6.42 -34.81 6.65
CA PRO A 5 -7.10 -33.79 5.86
C PRO A 5 -8.61 -34.05 5.87
N ILE A 6 -9.38 -32.99 6.13
CA ILE A 6 -10.84 -33.01 6.14
C ILE A 6 -11.33 -33.45 4.75
N ASN A 7 -11.99 -34.60 4.67
CA ASN A 7 -12.57 -35.07 3.43
C ASN A 7 -13.85 -34.28 3.11
N LYS A 8 -13.71 -33.32 2.19
CA LYS A 8 -14.75 -32.40 1.74
C LYS A 8 -16.00 -33.12 1.21
N GLU A 9 -15.81 -34.15 0.38
CA GLU A 9 -16.90 -34.89 -0.24
C GLU A 9 -17.75 -35.65 0.79
N ARG A 10 -17.10 -36.16 1.84
CA ARG A 10 -17.78 -36.85 2.94
C ARG A 10 -18.64 -35.88 3.75
N LEU A 11 -18.15 -34.66 4.03
CA LEU A 11 -18.91 -33.63 4.75
C LEU A 11 -20.11 -33.12 3.94
N GLU A 12 -19.96 -32.99 2.63
CA GLU A 12 -21.05 -32.59 1.74
C GLU A 12 -22.14 -33.64 1.67
N SER A 13 -21.77 -34.92 1.62
CA SER A 13 -22.72 -36.03 1.51
C SER A 13 -23.42 -36.37 2.83
N GLU A 14 -22.69 -36.31 3.97
CA GLU A 14 -23.21 -36.72 5.28
C GLU A 14 -23.93 -35.60 6.04
N LEU A 15 -23.52 -34.35 5.84
CA LEU A 15 -24.05 -33.21 6.59
C LEU A 15 -24.85 -32.22 5.75
N GLY A 16 -25.00 -32.45 4.45
CA GLY A 16 -25.70 -31.52 3.54
C GLY A 16 -25.06 -30.14 3.43
N ILE A 17 -23.82 -29.98 3.90
CA ILE A 17 -23.08 -28.73 3.89
C ILE A 17 -22.48 -28.55 2.49
N ARG A 18 -23.05 -27.67 1.68
CA ARG A 18 -22.41 -27.27 0.43
C ARG A 18 -21.25 -26.35 0.74
N PHE A 19 -20.02 -26.86 0.66
CA PHE A 19 -18.87 -26.00 0.58
C PHE A 19 -18.95 -25.24 -0.75
N ARG A 20 -19.34 -23.98 -0.75
CA ARG A 20 -19.04 -23.11 -1.88
C ARG A 20 -17.53 -23.22 -2.10
N ALA A 21 -17.12 -23.57 -3.33
CA ALA A 21 -15.75 -23.36 -3.73
C ALA A 21 -15.43 -21.91 -3.36
N PHE A 22 -14.63 -21.71 -2.33
CA PHE A 22 -14.07 -20.39 -2.04
C PHE A 22 -13.35 -20.04 -3.33
N GLY A 23 -13.84 -18.99 -4.01
CA GLY A 23 -13.09 -18.37 -5.09
C GLY A 23 -11.68 -18.17 -4.58
N THR A 24 -10.70 -18.29 -5.45
CA THR A 24 -9.29 -18.09 -5.10
C THR A 24 -9.19 -16.80 -4.30
N GLY A 25 -9.00 -16.92 -2.98
CA GLY A 25 -8.84 -15.75 -2.10
C GLY A 25 -7.54 -15.03 -2.42
N TRP A 26 -7.28 -13.92 -1.75
CA TRP A 26 -5.99 -13.28 -1.79
C TRP A 26 -4.92 -14.23 -1.26
N ARG A 27 -3.77 -14.36 -1.96
CA ARG A 27 -2.60 -15.09 -1.49
C ARG A 27 -1.40 -14.18 -1.47
N TYR A 28 -0.63 -14.24 -0.40
CA TYR A 28 0.55 -13.43 -0.15
C TYR A 28 1.77 -14.35 -0.08
N ASP A 29 2.77 -14.09 -0.94
CA ASP A 29 4.04 -14.81 -0.93
C ASP A 29 5.14 -13.86 -0.41
N TRP A 30 5.96 -14.33 0.53
CA TRP A 30 6.94 -13.53 1.25
C TRP A 30 8.37 -13.94 0.87
N GLN A 31 9.29 -12.97 0.91
CA GLN A 31 10.72 -13.22 0.83
C GLN A 31 11.23 -13.75 2.18
N SER A 32 12.45 -14.31 2.18
CA SER A 32 13.09 -14.83 3.41
C SER A 32 13.38 -13.76 4.45
N ASP A 33 13.48 -12.50 4.05
CA ASP A 33 13.67 -11.34 4.90
C ASP A 33 12.34 -10.75 5.45
N GLY A 34 11.21 -11.37 5.14
CA GLY A 34 9.89 -10.95 5.59
C GLY A 34 9.21 -9.90 4.71
N MET A 35 9.85 -9.44 3.63
CA MET A 35 9.24 -8.50 2.68
C MET A 35 8.23 -9.22 1.77
N LEU A 36 7.14 -8.53 1.39
CA LEU A 36 6.11 -9.08 0.50
C LEU A 36 6.68 -9.22 -0.92
N ALA A 37 6.80 -10.47 -1.42
CA ALA A 37 7.33 -10.73 -2.75
C ALA A 37 6.25 -10.60 -3.83
N ARG A 38 5.05 -11.12 -3.53
CA ARG A 38 3.98 -11.22 -4.50
C ARG A 38 2.61 -11.32 -3.82
N VAL A 39 1.61 -10.76 -4.50
CA VAL A 39 0.19 -10.92 -4.18
C VAL A 39 -0.50 -11.57 -5.36
N VAL A 40 -1.20 -12.69 -5.13
CA VAL A 40 -2.11 -13.28 -6.12
C VAL A 40 -3.54 -12.87 -5.76
N ARG A 41 -4.19 -12.19 -6.69
CA ARG A 41 -5.54 -11.67 -6.56
C ARG A 41 -6.60 -12.78 -6.74
N PRO A 42 -7.83 -12.58 -6.29
CA PRO A 42 -8.93 -13.55 -6.52
C PRO A 42 -9.23 -13.81 -8.00
N ASP A 43 -8.88 -12.88 -8.91
CA ASP A 43 -9.00 -13.02 -10.36
C ASP A 43 -7.82 -13.79 -11.00
N GLY A 44 -6.88 -14.28 -10.19
CA GLY A 44 -5.69 -15.01 -10.62
C GLY A 44 -4.55 -14.14 -11.10
N LYS A 45 -4.73 -12.82 -11.22
CA LYS A 45 -3.65 -11.90 -11.60
C LYS A 45 -2.67 -11.72 -10.46
N GLU A 46 -1.41 -11.47 -10.82
CA GLU A 46 -0.32 -11.36 -9.86
C GLU A 46 0.23 -9.92 -9.84
N VAL A 47 0.51 -9.42 -8.64
CA VAL A 47 1.28 -8.20 -8.41
C VAL A 47 2.59 -8.61 -7.75
N SER A 48 3.73 -8.23 -8.31
CA SER A 48 5.05 -8.55 -7.75
C SER A 48 5.82 -7.31 -7.36
N PHE A 49 6.70 -7.47 -6.37
CA PHE A 49 7.47 -6.38 -5.77
C PHE A 49 8.95 -6.72 -5.74
N ALA A 50 9.80 -5.69 -5.87
CA ALA A 50 11.24 -5.81 -5.67
C ALA A 50 11.73 -4.66 -4.78
N TYR A 51 12.76 -4.96 -3.98
CA TYR A 51 13.31 -4.07 -2.97
C TYR A 51 14.81 -3.92 -3.14
N ASP A 52 15.36 -2.80 -2.68
CA ASP A 52 16.80 -2.60 -2.57
C ASP A 52 17.36 -3.25 -1.28
N ALA A 53 18.67 -3.16 -1.10
CA ALA A 53 19.35 -3.72 0.08
C ALA A 53 18.93 -3.06 1.42
N LEU A 54 18.29 -1.89 1.38
CA LEU A 54 17.72 -1.23 2.56
C LEU A 54 16.24 -1.58 2.78
N GLY A 55 15.67 -2.48 1.95
CA GLY A 55 14.26 -2.86 2.00
C GLY A 55 13.29 -1.81 1.46
N ARG A 56 13.76 -0.80 0.68
CA ARG A 56 12.88 0.17 0.02
C ARG A 56 12.38 -0.44 -1.29
N ARG A 57 11.08 -0.34 -1.56
CA ARG A 57 10.48 -0.88 -2.77
C ARG A 57 10.96 -0.09 -4.00
N ILE A 58 11.66 -0.76 -4.90
CA ILE A 58 12.18 -0.16 -6.13
C ILE A 58 11.33 -0.49 -7.36
N ARG A 59 10.50 -1.53 -7.31
CA ARG A 59 9.60 -1.91 -8.41
C ARG A 59 8.32 -2.54 -7.91
N LYS A 60 7.24 -2.27 -8.67
CA LYS A 60 5.96 -2.97 -8.59
C LYS A 60 5.53 -3.34 -10.01
N SER A 61 5.22 -4.60 -10.27
CA SER A 61 4.79 -5.07 -11.59
C SER A 61 3.40 -5.67 -11.53
N PHE A 62 2.52 -5.25 -12.45
CA PHE A 62 1.15 -5.75 -12.58
C PHE A 62 0.69 -5.65 -14.04
N ALA A 63 0.12 -6.73 -14.58
CA ALA A 63 -0.55 -6.77 -15.90
C ALA A 63 0.29 -6.18 -17.05
N GLY A 64 1.60 -6.44 -17.06
CA GLY A 64 2.52 -5.96 -18.10
C GLY A 64 3.06 -4.55 -17.86
N THR A 65 2.63 -3.87 -16.81
CA THR A 65 3.18 -2.56 -16.40
C THR A 65 4.10 -2.74 -15.21
N THR A 66 5.28 -2.11 -15.25
CA THR A 66 6.22 -2.05 -14.13
C THR A 66 6.38 -0.61 -13.69
N THR A 67 6.00 -0.31 -12.45
CA THR A 67 6.27 0.98 -11.80
C THR A 67 7.60 0.92 -11.09
N HIS A 68 8.48 1.87 -11.38
CA HIS A 68 9.79 2.04 -10.77
C HIS A 68 9.74 3.16 -9.74
N PHE A 69 10.56 3.04 -8.69
CA PHE A 69 10.65 4.02 -7.61
C PHE A 69 12.12 4.35 -7.33
N VAL A 70 12.41 5.64 -7.19
CA VAL A 70 13.68 6.18 -6.67
C VAL A 70 13.37 6.90 -5.36
N TRP A 71 14.23 6.72 -4.37
CA TRP A 71 14.02 7.20 -3.01
C TRP A 71 15.02 8.27 -2.61
N ASP A 72 14.53 9.25 -1.87
CA ASP A 72 15.36 10.14 -1.05
C ASP A 72 15.15 9.77 0.42
N GLY A 73 16.19 9.18 1.02
CA GLY A 73 16.06 8.59 2.34
C GLY A 73 14.95 7.52 2.40
N ASN A 74 13.87 7.79 3.12
CA ASN A 74 12.71 6.92 3.27
C ASN A 74 11.44 7.46 2.59
N VAL A 75 11.52 8.52 1.78
CA VAL A 75 10.40 9.03 0.98
C VAL A 75 10.62 8.73 -0.51
N PRO A 76 9.58 8.36 -1.27
CA PRO A 76 9.71 8.19 -2.72
C PRO A 76 9.93 9.55 -3.38
N LEU A 77 11.02 9.68 -4.14
CA LEU A 77 11.36 10.92 -4.86
C LEU A 77 10.80 10.90 -6.27
N HIS A 78 11.09 9.83 -7.02
CA HIS A 78 10.63 9.69 -8.40
C HIS A 78 9.90 8.37 -8.61
N GLU A 79 8.89 8.40 -9.49
CA GLU A 79 8.25 7.21 -10.01
C GLU A 79 7.92 7.37 -11.49
N TRP A 80 7.96 6.27 -12.22
CA TRP A 80 7.50 6.16 -13.61
C TRP A 80 7.02 4.75 -13.89
N ALA A 81 6.18 4.60 -14.90
CA ALA A 81 5.71 3.30 -15.35
C ALA A 81 6.36 2.94 -16.69
N GLU A 82 6.69 1.67 -16.85
CA GLU A 82 7.20 1.06 -18.07
C GLU A 82 6.21 -0.02 -18.52
N THR A 83 5.90 -0.05 -19.82
CA THR A 83 5.05 -1.07 -20.43
C THR A 83 5.78 -1.66 -21.64
N ALA A 84 5.34 -2.85 -22.12
CA ALA A 84 5.94 -3.48 -23.29
C ALA A 84 5.80 -2.65 -24.58
N GLU A 85 4.85 -1.73 -24.64
CA GLU A 85 4.56 -0.89 -25.81
C GLU A 85 5.16 0.53 -25.71
N SER A 86 5.57 0.94 -24.52
CA SER A 86 6.11 2.27 -24.23
C SER A 86 7.29 2.13 -23.28
N GLU A 87 8.47 2.57 -23.70
CA GLU A 87 9.68 2.47 -22.90
C GLU A 87 9.61 3.29 -21.60
N GLU A 88 8.87 4.40 -21.57
CA GLU A 88 8.71 5.21 -20.35
C GLU A 88 7.36 5.95 -20.35
N SER A 89 6.66 5.94 -19.24
CA SER A 89 5.64 6.94 -18.94
C SER A 89 6.30 8.23 -18.45
N GLU A 90 5.52 9.31 -18.39
CA GLU A 90 6.00 10.56 -17.79
C GLU A 90 6.44 10.31 -16.34
N MET A 91 7.67 10.71 -16.04
CA MET A 91 8.22 10.64 -14.70
C MET A 91 7.49 11.63 -13.77
N VAL A 92 7.08 11.13 -12.64
CA VAL A 92 6.52 11.92 -11.53
C VAL A 92 7.60 12.13 -10.48
N THR A 93 7.74 13.36 -10.00
CA THR A 93 8.58 13.71 -8.85
C THR A 93 7.69 14.15 -7.71
N TRP A 94 7.87 13.54 -6.56
CA TRP A 94 7.19 13.89 -5.32
C TRP A 94 8.09 14.78 -4.46
N LEU A 95 7.56 15.90 -4.01
CA LEU A 95 8.21 16.74 -3.02
C LEU A 95 7.51 16.58 -1.68
N PHE A 96 8.30 16.45 -0.64
CA PHE A 96 7.83 16.36 0.75
C PHE A 96 8.25 17.62 1.51
N GLU A 97 7.54 17.96 2.57
CA GLU A 97 7.97 18.98 3.51
C GLU A 97 9.30 18.52 4.14
N GLN A 98 10.19 19.49 4.39
CA GLN A 98 11.54 19.22 4.86
C GLN A 98 11.52 18.37 6.14
N ASP A 99 12.32 17.28 6.14
CA ASP A 99 12.49 16.36 7.26
C ASP A 99 11.19 15.68 7.73
N THR A 100 10.19 15.57 6.84
CA THR A 100 8.90 14.93 7.13
C THR A 100 8.52 13.88 6.07
N PHE A 101 7.39 13.20 6.28
CA PHE A 101 6.74 12.30 5.31
C PHE A 101 5.45 12.91 4.74
N VAL A 102 5.28 14.24 4.89
CA VAL A 102 4.12 14.98 4.41
C VAL A 102 4.36 15.38 2.96
N PRO A 103 3.58 14.87 1.99
CA PRO A 103 3.74 15.23 0.59
C PRO A 103 3.25 16.67 0.37
N ALA A 104 4.09 17.50 -0.24
CA ALA A 104 3.84 18.93 -0.50
C ALA A 104 3.49 19.22 -1.96
N ALA A 105 4.09 18.48 -2.92
CA ALA A 105 3.81 18.69 -4.33
C ALA A 105 4.05 17.43 -5.19
N LYS A 106 3.33 17.40 -6.33
CA LYS A 106 3.54 16.48 -7.44
C LYS A 106 4.04 17.27 -8.65
N LEU A 107 5.17 16.89 -9.20
CA LEU A 107 5.72 17.42 -10.45
C LEU A 107 5.68 16.33 -11.51
N VAL A 108 5.24 16.68 -12.72
CA VAL A 108 5.22 15.77 -13.88
C VAL A 108 6.24 16.25 -14.89
N ALA A 109 6.89 15.35 -15.62
CA ALA A 109 7.95 15.65 -16.56
C ALA A 109 7.54 16.64 -17.67
N ASN A 110 6.24 16.73 -18.01
CA ASN A 110 5.69 17.71 -18.97
C ASN A 110 5.66 19.16 -18.41
N GLY A 111 6.12 19.39 -17.18
CA GLY A 111 6.14 20.70 -16.51
C GLY A 111 4.89 21.05 -15.72
N GLU A 112 3.92 20.14 -15.59
CA GLU A 112 2.81 20.32 -14.66
C GLU A 112 3.28 20.19 -13.21
N CYS A 113 2.70 21.03 -12.35
CA CYS A 113 2.97 21.04 -10.92
C CYS A 113 1.66 21.17 -10.17
N PHE A 114 1.51 20.35 -9.13
CA PHE A 114 0.31 20.33 -8.29
C PHE A 114 0.72 20.47 -6.83
N SER A 115 0.17 21.46 -6.14
CA SER A 115 0.35 21.64 -4.69
C SER A 115 -0.56 20.66 -3.95
N ILE A 116 -0.06 20.03 -2.92
CA ILE A 116 -0.81 19.09 -2.07
C ILE A 116 -1.09 19.75 -0.74
N ILE A 117 -2.34 19.69 -0.29
CA ILE A 117 -2.78 20.19 1.02
C ILE A 117 -3.09 18.98 1.89
N SER A 118 -2.45 18.90 3.02
CA SER A 118 -2.61 17.83 4.01
C SER A 118 -3.33 18.32 5.27
N ASP A 119 -3.86 17.38 6.06
CA ASP A 119 -4.39 17.66 7.39
C ASP A 119 -3.27 17.83 8.43
N TYR A 120 -3.66 17.99 9.69
CA TYR A 120 -2.71 18.19 10.81
C TYR A 120 -1.83 16.96 11.11
N LEU A 121 -2.19 15.76 10.63
CA LEU A 121 -1.38 14.55 10.71
C LEU A 121 -0.55 14.31 9.44
N GLY A 122 -0.60 15.21 8.46
CA GLY A 122 0.11 15.08 7.20
C GLY A 122 -0.55 14.16 6.18
N THR A 123 -1.83 13.81 6.38
CA THR A 123 -2.61 13.05 5.40
C THR A 123 -3.04 13.96 4.27
N PRO A 124 -2.71 13.68 3.00
CA PRO A 124 -3.16 14.49 1.88
C PRO A 124 -4.68 14.52 1.79
N LEU A 125 -5.26 15.72 1.63
CA LEU A 125 -6.70 15.91 1.47
C LEU A 125 -7.08 16.41 0.09
N GLN A 126 -6.31 17.33 -0.49
CA GLN A 126 -6.62 18.00 -1.75
C GLN A 126 -5.35 18.28 -2.55
N ALA A 127 -5.48 18.38 -3.87
CA ALA A 127 -4.42 18.89 -4.74
C ALA A 127 -4.96 19.95 -5.70
N TYR A 128 -4.11 20.93 -6.00
CA TYR A 128 -4.42 22.09 -6.81
C TYR A 128 -3.40 22.28 -7.92
N ASP A 129 -3.86 22.68 -9.11
CA ASP A 129 -3.00 23.07 -10.23
C ASP A 129 -2.39 24.48 -10.04
N LYS A 130 -1.54 24.90 -11.00
CA LYS A 130 -0.91 26.23 -10.99
C LYS A 130 -1.90 27.41 -11.06
N GLN A 131 -3.13 27.17 -11.53
CA GLN A 131 -4.19 28.15 -11.61
C GLN A 131 -5.05 28.23 -10.34
N GLY A 132 -4.79 27.34 -9.38
CA GLY A 132 -5.56 27.25 -8.13
C GLY A 132 -6.86 26.45 -8.27
N ASN A 133 -7.05 25.69 -9.36
CA ASN A 133 -8.18 24.79 -9.49
C ASN A 133 -7.92 23.52 -8.71
N LYS A 134 -8.91 23.06 -7.94
CA LYS A 134 -8.84 21.76 -7.26
C LYS A 134 -8.95 20.63 -8.29
N VAL A 135 -7.90 19.83 -8.40
CA VAL A 135 -7.80 18.71 -9.36
C VAL A 135 -8.01 17.34 -8.74
N TRP A 136 -7.85 17.27 -7.40
CA TRP A 136 -8.00 16.02 -6.67
C TRP A 136 -8.43 16.28 -5.23
N GLU A 137 -9.18 15.33 -4.66
CA GLU A 137 -9.48 15.29 -3.22
C GLU A 137 -9.66 13.85 -2.76
N GLN A 138 -9.32 13.59 -1.48
CA GLN A 138 -9.67 12.34 -0.82
C GLN A 138 -10.32 12.60 0.53
N GLU A 139 -11.11 11.64 0.97
CA GLU A 139 -11.68 11.55 2.30
C GLU A 139 -11.48 10.13 2.80
N LEU A 140 -10.78 9.99 3.92
CA LEU A 140 -10.51 8.70 4.55
C LEU A 140 -11.40 8.50 5.77
N ASP A 141 -11.71 7.24 6.09
CA ASP A 141 -12.24 6.88 7.40
C ASP A 141 -11.08 6.67 8.40
N ILE A 142 -11.41 6.35 9.66
CA ILE A 142 -10.44 6.13 10.74
C ILE A 142 -9.47 4.95 10.49
N TYR A 143 -9.75 4.10 9.52
CA TYR A 143 -8.88 3.00 9.09
C TYR A 143 -8.11 3.33 7.81
N GLY A 144 -8.19 4.57 7.33
CA GLY A 144 -7.54 5.01 6.10
C GLY A 144 -8.22 4.57 4.81
N ARG A 145 -9.44 3.98 4.87
CA ARG A 145 -10.18 3.61 3.65
C ARG A 145 -10.73 4.85 2.97
N GLN A 146 -10.63 4.91 1.67
CA GLN A 146 -11.26 5.98 0.90
C GLN A 146 -12.79 5.84 0.93
N ARG A 147 -13.49 6.91 1.31
CA ARG A 147 -14.96 7.00 1.32
C ARG A 147 -15.55 7.25 -0.07
N LYS A 148 -14.77 7.80 -0.98
CA LYS A 148 -15.13 8.03 -2.40
C LYS A 148 -14.24 7.17 -3.28
N ARG A 149 -14.60 7.00 -4.56
CA ARG A 149 -13.82 6.21 -5.51
C ARG A 149 -12.37 6.68 -5.52
N PRO A 150 -11.41 5.75 -5.38
CA PRO A 150 -10.00 6.09 -5.38
C PRO A 150 -9.60 6.74 -6.70
N SER A 151 -8.88 7.85 -6.60
CA SER A 151 -8.13 8.41 -7.70
C SER A 151 -6.66 8.11 -7.46
N ALA A 152 -6.01 7.41 -8.38
CA ALA A 152 -4.58 7.13 -8.32
C ALA A 152 -3.68 8.37 -8.50
N PHE A 153 -4.28 9.58 -8.56
CA PHE A 153 -3.55 10.81 -8.83
C PHE A 153 -2.55 11.16 -7.71
N ILE A 154 -2.97 11.01 -6.44
CA ILE A 154 -2.09 11.09 -5.25
C ILE A 154 -2.22 9.75 -4.51
N PRO A 155 -1.17 8.92 -4.47
CA PRO A 155 -1.25 7.58 -3.88
C PRO A 155 -1.07 7.57 -2.36
N PHE A 156 -0.66 8.69 -1.77
CA PHE A 156 -0.35 8.75 -0.34
C PHE A 156 -1.61 8.73 0.53
N LYS A 157 -1.51 8.04 1.69
CA LYS A 157 -2.54 7.92 2.72
C LYS A 157 -2.03 8.54 4.02
N TYR A 158 -2.04 7.85 5.15
CA TYR A 158 -1.31 8.32 6.32
C TYR A 158 0.18 8.47 6.01
N GLN A 159 0.90 9.29 6.79
CA GLN A 159 2.33 9.48 6.57
C GLN A 159 3.08 8.14 6.44
N GLY A 160 3.92 8.01 5.44
CA GLY A 160 4.67 6.79 5.12
C GLY A 160 3.90 5.75 4.31
N GLN A 161 2.59 5.93 4.06
CA GLN A 161 1.77 4.98 3.31
C GLN A 161 1.59 5.37 1.84
N TYR A 162 1.78 4.39 0.96
CA TYR A 162 1.56 4.47 -0.49
C TYR A 162 0.56 3.39 -0.92
N GLU A 163 -0.57 3.79 -1.48
CA GLU A 163 -1.63 2.89 -1.96
C GLU A 163 -1.20 2.12 -3.20
N ASP A 164 -1.38 0.81 -3.17
CA ASP A 164 -1.32 -0.06 -4.34
C ASP A 164 -2.76 -0.35 -4.80
N ALA A 165 -3.24 0.40 -5.77
CA ALA A 165 -4.62 0.30 -6.27
C ALA A 165 -4.98 -1.11 -6.77
N GLU A 166 -3.99 -1.88 -7.20
CA GLU A 166 -4.15 -3.25 -7.70
C GLU A 166 -4.51 -4.23 -6.59
N THR A 167 -4.02 -3.99 -5.37
CA THR A 167 -4.23 -4.87 -4.20
C THR A 167 -5.16 -4.27 -3.16
N GLY A 168 -5.28 -2.94 -3.14
CA GLY A 168 -5.93 -2.19 -2.07
C GLY A 168 -5.12 -2.13 -0.77
N LEU A 169 -3.89 -2.64 -0.78
CA LEU A 169 -2.96 -2.54 0.34
C LEU A 169 -2.19 -1.21 0.27
N TYR A 170 -1.72 -0.75 1.42
CA TYR A 170 -0.82 0.40 1.52
C TYR A 170 0.58 -0.07 1.90
N TYR A 171 1.54 0.16 1.00
CA TYR A 171 2.95 -0.05 1.30
C TYR A 171 3.40 0.97 2.35
N ASN A 172 3.80 0.50 3.51
CA ASN A 172 4.27 1.31 4.64
C ASN A 172 5.69 0.87 5.03
N ARG A 173 6.63 1.10 4.15
CA ARG A 173 8.06 0.84 4.29
C ARG A 173 8.39 -0.65 4.61
N PHE A 174 8.29 -1.08 5.86
CA PHE A 174 8.63 -2.44 6.30
C PHE A 174 7.43 -3.39 6.32
N ARG A 175 6.20 -2.87 6.26
CA ARG A 175 4.96 -3.66 6.27
C ARG A 175 3.98 -3.18 5.21
N TYR A 176 2.94 -3.99 4.99
CA TYR A 176 1.79 -3.62 4.19
C TYR A 176 0.55 -3.54 5.06
N TYR A 177 -0.13 -2.43 4.99
CA TYR A 177 -1.34 -2.15 5.74
C TYR A 177 -2.57 -2.49 4.91
N ASP A 178 -3.54 -3.17 5.51
CA ASP A 178 -4.87 -3.41 4.92
C ASP A 178 -5.90 -2.49 5.57
N PRO A 179 -6.39 -1.46 4.87
CA PRO A 179 -7.37 -0.55 5.41
C PRO A 179 -8.73 -1.21 5.69
N ASN A 180 -9.02 -2.37 5.09
CA ASN A 180 -10.25 -3.11 5.37
C ASN A 180 -10.18 -3.87 6.71
N ALA A 181 -8.99 -4.31 7.09
CA ALA A 181 -8.73 -4.95 8.38
C ALA A 181 -8.35 -3.93 9.47
N GLY A 182 -7.92 -2.74 9.10
CA GLY A 182 -7.42 -1.71 10.02
C GLY A 182 -6.08 -2.07 10.65
N GLY A 183 -5.25 -2.87 9.96
CA GLY A 183 -3.98 -3.35 10.48
C GLY A 183 -3.04 -3.88 9.40
N TYR A 184 -1.87 -4.33 9.82
CA TYR A 184 -0.87 -4.89 8.93
C TYR A 184 -1.16 -6.35 8.55
N ILE A 185 -0.74 -6.77 7.35
CA ILE A 185 -0.90 -8.17 6.90
C ILE A 185 0.28 -9.08 7.30
N SER A 186 1.31 -8.51 7.96
CA SER A 186 2.46 -9.24 8.51
C SER A 186 2.76 -8.81 9.93
N GLN A 187 3.48 -9.65 10.65
CA GLN A 187 3.95 -9.33 12.00
C GLN A 187 4.98 -8.19 11.95
N ASP A 188 5.06 -7.45 13.05
CA ASP A 188 6.06 -6.42 13.21
C ASP A 188 7.47 -7.04 13.20
N PRO A 189 8.40 -6.59 12.32
CA PRO A 189 9.77 -7.10 12.26
C PRO A 189 10.55 -6.92 13.56
N ILE A 190 10.21 -5.90 14.37
CA ILE A 190 10.82 -5.65 15.68
C ILE A 190 9.99 -6.23 16.84
N GLY A 191 8.90 -6.92 16.52
CA GLY A 191 8.04 -7.58 17.48
C GLY A 191 7.43 -6.61 18.50
N LEU A 192 7.34 -7.04 19.75
CA LEU A 192 6.80 -6.21 20.85
C LEU A 192 7.64 -4.96 21.17
N ALA A 193 8.84 -4.82 20.62
CA ALA A 193 9.65 -3.60 20.77
C ALA A 193 9.02 -2.39 20.06
N GLY A 194 8.09 -2.61 19.12
CA GLY A 194 7.29 -1.56 18.48
C GLY A 194 6.27 -0.89 19.41
N GLY A 195 6.07 -1.43 20.62
CA GLY A 195 5.16 -0.84 21.61
C GLY A 195 3.70 -1.29 21.50
N ASN A 196 3.30 -1.93 20.40
CA ASN A 196 1.93 -2.42 20.21
C ASN A 196 1.76 -3.82 20.84
N PRO A 197 0.72 -4.07 21.65
CA PRO A 197 0.45 -5.38 22.22
C PRO A 197 0.06 -6.43 21.20
N THR A 198 -0.36 -6.00 19.98
CA THR A 198 -0.65 -6.88 18.85
C THR A 198 0.42 -6.72 17.79
N LEU A 199 1.00 -7.84 17.30
CA LEU A 199 2.04 -7.81 16.28
C LEU A 199 1.57 -7.29 14.91
N TYR A 200 0.26 -7.13 14.72
CA TYR A 200 -0.38 -6.69 13.47
C TYR A 200 -1.05 -5.33 13.59
N GLY A 201 -1.02 -4.70 14.76
CA GLY A 201 -1.64 -3.40 14.99
C GLY A 201 -0.97 -2.29 14.21
N TYR A 202 -1.74 -1.24 13.84
CA TYR A 202 -1.24 0.01 13.31
C TYR A 202 -0.81 0.91 14.48
N VAL A 203 -1.65 1.81 14.92
CA VAL A 203 -1.42 2.69 16.08
C VAL A 203 -2.60 2.59 17.04
N GLU A 204 -2.39 2.99 18.29
CA GLU A 204 -3.44 2.95 19.31
C GLU A 204 -4.58 3.93 18.99
N ASP A 205 -4.26 5.15 18.54
CA ASP A 205 -5.23 6.15 18.11
C ASP A 205 -4.79 6.83 16.81
N PRO A 206 -5.37 6.46 15.66
CA PRO A 206 -5.00 7.05 14.36
C PRO A 206 -5.46 8.50 14.17
N ASN A 207 -6.17 9.10 15.14
CA ASN A 207 -6.47 10.52 15.12
C ASN A 207 -5.33 11.40 15.65
N VAL A 208 -4.35 10.82 16.33
CA VAL A 208 -3.24 11.56 16.94
C VAL A 208 -1.86 10.95 16.70
N LEU A 209 -1.82 9.70 16.22
CA LEU A 209 -0.59 8.95 16.00
C LEU A 209 -0.52 8.44 14.56
N VAL A 210 0.71 8.32 14.05
CA VAL A 210 1.01 7.70 12.75
C VAL A 210 2.21 6.76 12.89
N ASP A 211 2.15 5.62 12.21
CA ASP A 211 3.29 4.70 12.07
C ASP A 211 3.95 4.92 10.71
N ILE A 212 4.97 5.76 10.68
CA ILE A 212 5.61 6.23 9.44
C ILE A 212 6.36 5.11 8.71
N LEU A 213 6.94 4.18 9.44
CA LEU A 213 7.80 3.13 8.89
C LEU A 213 7.19 1.73 8.93
N GLY A 214 6.02 1.59 9.53
CA GLY A 214 5.45 0.26 9.75
C GLY A 214 6.20 -0.52 10.84
N LEU A 215 6.67 0.13 11.92
CA LEU A 215 7.48 -0.46 13.00
C LEU A 215 7.01 -0.06 14.40
N THR A 216 6.06 0.85 14.52
CA THR A 216 5.59 1.36 15.83
C THR A 216 4.06 1.32 15.88
N GLY A 217 3.52 1.17 17.07
CA GLY A 217 2.09 1.20 17.32
C GLY A 217 1.76 2.00 18.57
#